data_f2aac75eab7bb7740c991f2f0ec94541
#
_entry.id   f2aac75eab7bb7740c991f2f0ec94541
#
_cell.length_a   1.000
_cell.length_b   1.000
_cell.length_c   1.000
_cell.angle_alpha   90.00
_cell.angle_beta   90.00
_cell.angle_gamma   90.00
#
_symmetry.space_group_name_H-M   'P 1'
#
loop_
_entity.id
_entity.type
_entity.pdbx_description
1 polymer ?
#
loop_
_entity_poly.entity_id
_entity_poly.type
_entity_poly.pdbx_seq_one_letter_code
_entity_poly.pdbx_strand_id
1 'polypeptide(L)'
;MPLTPVEVSQLVAAGVDVAVERSEARCFADEDYARAGAKLTETPWQHAPLDAVIIALKELEDSDAPIAHTQIHFSHTFKGQDGAARVLARYARGGGEIYDLEFLHDDAGLRVAAFGYWAGFVGAALGLLGVAHFSSARPGVVDESFPSLSPYTDREALIAAVEAALASAALQRDLRVMIMGALGRCGTGARDLLGSLSRAIELSAWDLPEFSAAQKPIEEIIGHDLFINCVYLREPIAPMIDESLLARNTRLSVISDVSCDPTSADNPIRVYDRITSLEQPFVRARDGGAKPVYVQAIDHLPTLLPREASQEYAAALFPYLKDFLVAGTPSSTWTNARKCFELALEEHGLVN
;
A
#
# COMPACT_ATOMS: atom_id res chain seq x y z
N MET A 1 -4.11 3.61 10.26
CA MET A 1 -5.06 4.62 10.81
C MET A 1 -4.72 5.98 10.25
N PRO A 2 -5.71 6.88 9.96
CA PRO A 2 -5.42 8.23 9.46
C PRO A 2 -4.82 9.14 10.54
N LEU A 3 -5.16 8.88 11.81
CA LEU A 3 -4.62 9.55 12.99
C LEU A 3 -4.25 8.51 14.05
N THR A 4 -3.12 8.72 14.71
CA THR A 4 -2.73 7.97 15.89
C THR A 4 -3.12 8.72 17.17
N PRO A 5 -3.02 8.12 18.37
CA PRO A 5 -3.23 8.83 19.62
C PRO A 5 -2.35 10.08 19.79
N VAL A 6 -1.17 10.11 19.14
CA VAL A 6 -0.26 11.28 19.21
C VAL A 6 -0.88 12.50 18.52
N GLU A 7 -1.36 12.34 17.28
CA GLU A 7 -1.99 13.43 16.53
C GLU A 7 -3.31 13.86 17.18
N VAL A 8 -4.08 12.90 17.70
CA VAL A 8 -5.31 13.18 18.44
C VAL A 8 -5.04 14.04 19.66
N SER A 9 -3.99 13.75 20.45
CA SER A 9 -3.63 14.59 21.60
C SER A 9 -3.29 16.03 21.22
N GLN A 10 -2.68 16.22 20.03
CA GLN A 10 -2.33 17.56 19.52
C GLN A 10 -3.57 18.32 19.01
N LEU A 11 -4.56 17.63 18.41
CA LEU A 11 -5.84 18.24 18.03
C LEU A 11 -6.63 18.69 19.26
N VAL A 12 -6.74 17.82 20.27
CA VAL A 12 -7.42 18.13 21.53
C VAL A 12 -6.74 19.33 22.21
N ALA A 13 -5.41 19.36 22.27
CA ALA A 13 -4.66 20.50 22.81
C ALA A 13 -4.87 21.79 22.00
N ALA A 14 -5.18 21.70 20.71
CA ALA A 14 -5.54 22.84 19.86
C ALA A 14 -7.02 23.26 19.98
N GLY A 15 -7.80 22.60 20.85
CA GLY A 15 -9.21 22.93 21.10
C GLY A 15 -10.20 22.20 20.17
N VAL A 16 -9.76 21.22 19.40
CA VAL A 16 -10.65 20.39 18.55
C VAL A 16 -11.30 19.32 19.41
N ASP A 17 -12.63 19.19 19.31
CA ASP A 17 -13.38 18.14 19.97
C ASP A 17 -13.28 16.86 19.13
N VAL A 18 -12.61 15.82 19.64
CA VAL A 18 -12.33 14.59 18.90
C VAL A 18 -13.14 13.43 19.49
N ALA A 19 -13.98 12.80 18.67
CA ALA A 19 -14.64 11.55 18.98
C ALA A 19 -14.03 10.40 18.16
N VAL A 20 -13.84 9.25 18.80
CA VAL A 20 -13.29 8.05 18.17
C VAL A 20 -14.27 6.89 18.38
N GLU A 21 -14.72 6.30 17.28
CA GLU A 21 -15.53 5.09 17.34
C GLU A 21 -14.73 3.93 17.93
N ARG A 22 -15.35 3.15 18.82
CA ARG A 22 -14.70 1.95 19.41
C ARG A 22 -14.43 0.89 18.35
N SER A 23 -13.27 0.23 18.45
CA SER A 23 -12.93 -0.85 17.53
C SER A 23 -11.82 -1.73 18.10
N GLU A 24 -12.06 -3.03 18.16
CA GLU A 24 -11.05 -4.03 18.52
C GLU A 24 -10.08 -4.34 17.37
N ALA A 25 -10.42 -3.97 16.14
CA ALA A 25 -9.61 -4.26 14.96
C ALA A 25 -8.47 -3.24 14.72
N ARG A 26 -8.37 -2.17 15.52
CA ARG A 26 -7.34 -1.16 15.36
C ARG A 26 -6.00 -1.59 15.93
N CYS A 27 -4.90 -1.13 15.30
CA CYS A 27 -3.54 -1.36 15.83
C CYS A 27 -3.19 -0.51 17.06
N PHE A 28 -4.03 0.49 17.43
CA PHE A 28 -3.95 1.25 18.68
C PHE A 28 -5.22 1.00 19.50
N ALA A 29 -5.06 0.75 20.79
CA ALA A 29 -6.18 0.48 21.66
C ALA A 29 -7.08 1.71 21.87
N ASP A 30 -8.37 1.49 22.14
CA ASP A 30 -9.33 2.54 22.48
C ASP A 30 -8.84 3.40 23.65
N GLU A 31 -8.23 2.78 24.65
CA GLU A 31 -7.67 3.44 25.83
C GLU A 31 -6.52 4.41 25.51
N ASP A 32 -5.77 4.15 24.43
CA ASP A 32 -4.71 5.06 23.98
C ASP A 32 -5.31 6.38 23.46
N TYR A 33 -6.42 6.29 22.72
CA TYR A 33 -7.16 7.46 22.24
C TYR A 33 -7.87 8.20 23.38
N ALA A 34 -8.44 7.48 24.35
CA ALA A 34 -9.02 8.09 25.54
C ALA A 34 -7.98 8.86 26.35
N ARG A 35 -6.78 8.29 26.54
CA ARG A 35 -5.65 8.96 27.19
C ARG A 35 -5.14 10.19 26.42
N ALA A 36 -5.28 10.18 25.11
CA ALA A 36 -5.00 11.33 24.24
C ALA A 36 -6.07 12.42 24.32
N GLY A 37 -7.15 12.22 25.07
CA GLY A 37 -8.23 13.18 25.29
C GLY A 37 -9.42 13.03 24.35
N ALA A 38 -9.47 12.02 23.50
CA ALA A 38 -10.63 11.75 22.67
C ALA A 38 -11.81 11.20 23.48
N LYS A 39 -13.01 11.49 23.04
CA LYS A 39 -14.24 10.86 23.52
C LYS A 39 -14.45 9.56 22.75
N LEU A 40 -14.51 8.43 23.45
CA LEU A 40 -14.87 7.16 22.83
C LEU A 40 -16.39 7.11 22.61
N THR A 41 -16.82 6.62 21.46
CA THR A 41 -18.24 6.47 21.11
C THR A 41 -18.51 5.11 20.47
N GLU A 42 -19.72 4.60 20.71
CA GLU A 42 -20.30 3.45 20.00
C GLU A 42 -21.28 3.89 18.90
N THR A 43 -21.52 5.20 18.81
CA THR A 43 -22.40 5.78 17.79
C THR A 43 -21.65 5.77 16.44
N PRO A 44 -22.20 5.10 15.41
CA PRO A 44 -21.63 5.11 14.08
C PRO A 44 -21.55 6.53 13.51
N TRP A 45 -20.52 6.80 12.70
CA TRP A 45 -20.26 8.12 12.12
C TRP A 45 -21.46 8.71 11.36
N GLN A 46 -22.33 7.88 10.77
CA GLN A 46 -23.53 8.31 10.06
C GLN A 46 -24.51 9.11 10.95
N HIS A 47 -24.41 8.93 12.27
CA HIS A 47 -25.22 9.60 13.28
C HIS A 47 -24.45 10.69 14.05
N ALA A 48 -23.24 11.02 13.62
CA ALA A 48 -22.49 12.15 14.17
C ALA A 48 -23.22 13.49 13.89
N PRO A 49 -22.95 14.55 14.65
CA PRO A 49 -23.41 15.90 14.31
C PRO A 49 -23.03 16.27 12.88
N LEU A 50 -23.92 16.97 12.15
CA LEU A 50 -23.70 17.28 10.72
C LEU A 50 -22.51 18.23 10.47
N ASP A 51 -22.08 18.98 11.47
CA ASP A 51 -20.90 19.82 11.45
C ASP A 51 -19.59 19.07 11.81
N ALA A 52 -19.70 17.78 12.13
CA ALA A 52 -18.52 16.94 12.38
C ALA A 52 -17.83 16.58 11.06
N VAL A 53 -16.50 16.69 11.04
CA VAL A 53 -15.66 16.19 9.96
C VAL A 53 -15.32 14.73 10.23
N ILE A 54 -15.70 13.84 9.32
CA ILE A 54 -15.46 12.41 9.44
C ILE A 54 -14.12 12.05 8.80
N ILE A 55 -13.23 11.45 9.58
CA ILE A 55 -11.89 11.06 9.10
C ILE A 55 -11.77 9.54 9.11
N ALA A 56 -11.57 8.93 7.95
CA ALA A 56 -11.53 7.49 7.81
C ALA A 56 -10.54 7.01 6.75
N LEU A 57 -10.30 5.71 6.74
CA LEU A 57 -9.55 4.98 5.70
C LEU A 57 -10.41 3.81 5.21
N LYS A 58 -10.17 3.39 3.97
CA LYS A 58 -10.85 2.29 3.30
C LYS A 58 -12.21 2.64 2.73
N GLU A 59 -12.75 1.68 2.00
CA GLU A 59 -14.02 1.83 1.29
C GLU A 59 -15.17 2.11 2.26
N LEU A 60 -16.12 2.90 1.77
CA LEU A 60 -17.38 3.13 2.48
C LEU A 60 -18.23 1.85 2.43
N GLU A 61 -19.08 1.70 3.42
CA GLU A 61 -20.03 0.59 3.45
C GLU A 61 -20.93 0.55 2.18
N ASP A 62 -21.30 -0.64 1.77
CA ASP A 62 -22.23 -0.87 0.65
C ASP A 62 -23.66 -0.41 1.03
N SER A 63 -23.97 0.84 0.69
CA SER A 63 -25.19 1.52 1.07
C SER A 63 -25.59 2.54 0.00
N ASP A 64 -26.90 2.81 -0.12
CA ASP A 64 -27.43 3.90 -0.92
C ASP A 64 -27.84 5.12 -0.08
N ALA A 65 -27.64 5.08 1.24
CA ALA A 65 -28.02 6.18 2.12
C ALA A 65 -27.26 7.48 1.74
N PRO A 66 -27.95 8.62 1.70
CA PRO A 66 -27.30 9.91 1.45
C PRO A 66 -26.23 10.22 2.49
N ILE A 67 -25.15 10.89 2.08
CA ILE A 67 -24.07 11.34 2.95
C ILE A 67 -24.14 12.87 3.04
N ALA A 68 -24.36 13.39 4.26
CA ALA A 68 -24.45 14.81 4.52
C ALA A 68 -23.20 15.41 5.17
N HIS A 69 -22.29 14.59 5.62
CA HIS A 69 -21.05 15.01 6.32
C HIS A 69 -19.94 15.40 5.35
N THR A 70 -19.07 16.29 5.82
CA THR A 70 -17.74 16.45 5.23
C THR A 70 -16.88 15.26 5.64
N GLN A 71 -16.32 14.56 4.65
CA GLN A 71 -15.43 13.43 4.89
C GLN A 71 -14.01 13.69 4.38
N ILE A 72 -13.01 13.36 5.18
CA ILE A 72 -11.61 13.27 4.80
C ILE A 72 -11.25 11.79 4.80
N HIS A 73 -11.21 11.19 3.62
CA HIS A 73 -11.27 9.75 3.49
C HIS A 73 -10.34 9.23 2.39
N PHE A 74 -9.64 8.13 2.64
CA PHE A 74 -8.90 7.41 1.61
C PHE A 74 -9.83 6.36 1.00
N SER A 75 -10.61 6.74 -0.01
CA SER A 75 -11.75 5.96 -0.50
C SER A 75 -11.63 5.45 -1.92
N HIS A 76 -10.60 5.87 -2.66
CA HIS A 76 -10.42 5.54 -4.08
C HIS A 76 -11.60 5.94 -4.99
N THR A 77 -12.38 6.97 -4.63
CA THR A 77 -13.64 7.28 -5.30
C THR A 77 -13.48 7.93 -6.68
N PHE A 78 -12.30 8.50 -7.00
CA PHE A 78 -12.11 9.31 -8.21
C PHE A 78 -11.29 8.62 -9.32
N LYS A 79 -11.06 7.32 -9.23
CA LYS A 79 -10.27 6.56 -10.24
C LYS A 79 -11.13 5.82 -11.27
N GLY A 80 -12.43 6.03 -11.29
CA GLY A 80 -13.32 5.32 -12.20
C GLY A 80 -13.53 3.84 -11.86
N GLN A 81 -13.32 3.46 -10.58
CA GLN A 81 -13.60 2.11 -10.08
C GLN A 81 -15.09 1.80 -10.17
N ASP A 82 -15.39 0.51 -10.24
CA ASP A 82 -16.76 0.02 -10.12
C ASP A 82 -17.40 0.54 -8.82
N GLY A 83 -18.59 1.16 -8.93
CA GLY A 83 -19.30 1.74 -7.80
C GLY A 83 -18.98 3.22 -7.50
N ALA A 84 -17.98 3.84 -8.11
CA ALA A 84 -17.63 5.25 -7.88
C ALA A 84 -18.83 6.20 -8.09
N ALA A 85 -19.56 6.05 -9.20
CA ALA A 85 -20.77 6.82 -9.48
C ALA A 85 -21.84 6.69 -8.39
N ARG A 86 -22.01 5.49 -7.81
CA ARG A 86 -22.96 5.24 -6.73
C ARG A 86 -22.56 5.96 -5.45
N VAL A 87 -21.27 5.94 -5.10
CA VAL A 87 -20.74 6.66 -3.93
C VAL A 87 -20.90 8.16 -4.11
N LEU A 88 -20.52 8.71 -5.27
CA LEU A 88 -20.68 10.13 -5.59
C LEU A 88 -22.14 10.58 -5.53
N ALA A 89 -23.07 9.76 -6.02
CA ALA A 89 -24.49 10.04 -5.94
C ALA A 89 -25.03 10.10 -4.49
N ARG A 90 -24.40 9.42 -3.52
CA ARG A 90 -24.75 9.53 -2.09
C ARG A 90 -24.43 10.92 -1.56
N TYR A 91 -23.25 11.47 -1.91
CA TYR A 91 -22.87 12.84 -1.55
C TYR A 91 -23.76 13.88 -2.21
N ALA A 92 -24.00 13.75 -3.53
CA ALA A 92 -24.88 14.68 -4.26
C ALA A 92 -26.29 14.73 -3.65
N ARG A 93 -26.86 13.59 -3.23
CA ARG A 93 -28.18 13.54 -2.58
C ARG A 93 -28.18 14.05 -1.14
N GLY A 94 -27.08 13.86 -0.41
CA GLY A 94 -26.98 14.26 1.00
C GLY A 94 -26.48 15.68 1.22
N GLY A 95 -25.87 16.29 0.22
CA GLY A 95 -25.23 17.61 0.34
C GLY A 95 -23.89 17.59 1.08
N GLY A 96 -23.33 16.41 1.33
CA GLY A 96 -21.99 16.26 1.91
C GLY A 96 -20.89 16.40 0.86
N GLU A 97 -19.65 16.34 1.30
CA GLU A 97 -18.46 16.41 0.43
C GLU A 97 -17.37 15.45 0.88
N ILE A 98 -16.52 15.01 -0.06
CA ILE A 98 -15.40 14.16 0.25
C ILE A 98 -14.08 14.76 -0.26
N TYR A 99 -13.11 14.79 0.65
CA TYR A 99 -11.70 15.04 0.35
C TYR A 99 -11.00 13.69 0.31
N ASP A 100 -10.83 13.13 -0.90
CA ASP A 100 -10.15 11.83 -1.03
C ASP A 100 -8.65 12.02 -0.82
N LEU A 101 -8.12 11.39 0.23
CA LEU A 101 -6.71 11.47 0.63
C LEU A 101 -5.75 10.95 -0.43
N GLU A 102 -6.24 10.15 -1.39
CA GLU A 102 -5.42 9.73 -2.52
C GLU A 102 -5.11 10.87 -3.49
N PHE A 103 -5.99 11.86 -3.56
CA PHE A 103 -5.88 13.05 -4.39
C PHE A 103 -5.44 14.28 -3.60
N LEU A 104 -5.08 14.13 -2.34
CA LEU A 104 -4.52 15.22 -1.54
C LEU A 104 -3.04 15.41 -1.90
N HIS A 105 -2.76 16.44 -2.70
CA HIS A 105 -1.42 16.76 -3.18
C HIS A 105 -0.95 18.09 -2.61
N ASP A 106 0.35 18.18 -2.32
CA ASP A 106 1.01 19.43 -1.94
C ASP A 106 1.21 20.35 -3.15
N ASP A 107 1.80 21.54 -2.92
CA ASP A 107 2.05 22.52 -3.96
C ASP A 107 3.07 22.04 -5.02
N ALA A 108 3.85 21.01 -4.74
CA ALA A 108 4.74 20.37 -5.71
C ALA A 108 4.04 19.24 -6.51
N GLY A 109 2.76 19.00 -6.25
CA GLY A 109 1.98 17.93 -6.91
C GLY A 109 2.30 16.53 -6.38
N LEU A 110 2.96 16.42 -5.21
CA LEU A 110 3.24 15.14 -4.58
C LEU A 110 2.11 14.79 -3.60
N ARG A 111 1.70 13.53 -3.57
CA ARG A 111 0.72 13.04 -2.61
C ARG A 111 1.22 13.29 -1.18
N VAL A 112 0.41 13.97 -0.36
CA VAL A 112 0.74 14.36 1.01
C VAL A 112 1.06 13.15 1.88
N ALA A 113 0.17 12.18 1.93
CA ALA A 113 0.34 10.96 2.71
C ALA A 113 0.12 9.71 1.85
N ALA A 114 0.94 8.70 2.04
CA ALA A 114 0.84 7.43 1.33
C ALA A 114 1.51 6.31 2.11
N PHE A 115 1.07 5.08 1.89
CA PHE A 115 1.61 3.90 2.54
C PHE A 115 2.78 3.25 1.79
N GLY A 116 3.28 3.91 0.74
CA GLY A 116 4.22 3.31 -0.22
C GLY A 116 5.53 2.85 0.41
N TYR A 117 6.09 3.58 1.36
CA TYR A 117 7.34 3.17 2.04
C TYR A 117 7.18 1.81 2.73
N TRP A 118 6.14 1.65 3.56
CA TRP A 118 5.90 0.40 4.25
C TRP A 118 5.40 -0.72 3.33
N ALA A 119 4.74 -0.37 2.22
CA ALA A 119 4.43 -1.35 1.18
C ALA A 119 5.71 -1.94 0.58
N GLY A 120 6.69 -1.11 0.26
CA GLY A 120 7.99 -1.56 -0.25
C GLY A 120 8.80 -2.35 0.77
N PHE A 121 8.85 -1.87 2.02
CA PHE A 121 9.54 -2.55 3.11
C PHE A 121 8.98 -3.96 3.35
N VAL A 122 7.67 -4.07 3.49
CA VAL A 122 6.99 -5.36 3.69
C VAL A 122 7.08 -6.24 2.44
N GLY A 123 6.92 -5.66 1.24
CA GLY A 123 7.04 -6.39 -0.02
C GLY A 123 8.41 -7.03 -0.19
N ALA A 124 9.49 -6.31 0.15
CA ALA A 124 10.84 -6.86 0.15
C ALA A 124 11.00 -7.99 1.18
N ALA A 125 10.45 -7.82 2.39
CA ALA A 125 10.47 -8.85 3.43
C ALA A 125 9.77 -10.14 2.97
N LEU A 126 8.56 -10.02 2.45
CA LEU A 126 7.80 -11.16 1.93
C LEU A 126 8.49 -11.82 0.74
N GLY A 127 9.07 -11.02 -0.16
CA GLY A 127 9.88 -11.54 -1.25
C GLY A 127 11.00 -12.44 -0.77
N LEU A 128 11.74 -12.01 0.27
CA LEU A 128 12.82 -12.80 0.87
C LEU A 128 12.33 -14.02 1.64
N LEU A 129 11.22 -13.92 2.37
CA LEU A 129 10.56 -15.06 3.01
C LEU A 129 10.13 -16.09 1.96
N GLY A 130 9.60 -15.63 0.83
CA GLY A 130 9.28 -16.49 -0.30
C GLY A 130 10.50 -17.18 -0.89
N VAL A 131 11.61 -16.45 -1.11
CA VAL A 131 12.88 -17.06 -1.59
C VAL A 131 13.36 -18.12 -0.62
N ALA A 132 13.36 -17.86 0.68
CA ALA A 132 13.77 -18.82 1.70
C ALA A 132 12.88 -20.08 1.68
N HIS A 133 11.56 -19.90 1.63
CA HIS A 133 10.59 -20.98 1.64
C HIS A 133 10.71 -21.88 0.41
N PHE A 134 10.63 -21.29 -0.79
CA PHE A 134 10.63 -22.07 -2.04
C PHE A 134 12.00 -22.63 -2.42
N SER A 135 13.10 -22.07 -1.88
CA SER A 135 14.43 -22.67 -2.04
C SER A 135 14.68 -23.87 -1.12
N SER A 136 13.93 -23.99 -0.03
CA SER A 136 14.03 -25.12 0.91
C SER A 136 13.19 -26.33 0.50
N ALA A 137 12.37 -26.20 -0.52
CA ALA A 137 11.52 -27.29 -1.04
C ALA A 137 12.39 -28.45 -1.54
N ARG A 138 12.16 -29.66 -1.03
CA ARG A 138 12.88 -30.86 -1.46
C ARG A 138 12.50 -31.23 -2.89
N PRO A 139 13.45 -31.65 -3.75
CA PRO A 139 13.11 -32.14 -5.08
C PRO A 139 12.05 -33.25 -4.99
N GLY A 140 10.94 -33.08 -5.69
CA GLY A 140 9.84 -34.05 -5.74
C GLY A 140 8.74 -33.87 -4.68
N VAL A 141 8.87 -32.92 -3.74
CA VAL A 141 7.81 -32.49 -2.83
C VAL A 141 7.29 -31.15 -3.32
N VAL A 142 6.16 -31.15 -4.01
CA VAL A 142 5.48 -29.92 -4.47
C VAL A 142 4.53 -29.49 -3.35
N ASP A 143 5.08 -29.01 -2.23
CA ASP A 143 4.30 -28.18 -1.32
C ASP A 143 4.47 -26.72 -1.78
N GLU A 144 3.55 -26.27 -2.60
CA GLU A 144 3.52 -24.90 -3.11
C GLU A 144 2.82 -23.94 -2.15
N SER A 145 2.35 -24.45 -1.00
CA SER A 145 1.68 -23.64 0.01
C SER A 145 2.69 -22.80 0.79
N PHE A 146 2.39 -21.53 0.93
CA PHE A 146 3.08 -20.65 1.86
C PHE A 146 2.18 -20.44 3.07
N PRO A 147 2.71 -20.40 4.31
CA PRO A 147 1.91 -20.17 5.49
C PRO A 147 1.13 -18.85 5.42
N SER A 148 -0.08 -18.84 5.99
CA SER A 148 -0.83 -17.58 6.17
C SER A 148 -0.04 -16.59 7.02
N LEU A 149 -0.21 -15.32 6.71
CA LEU A 149 0.49 -14.22 7.37
C LEU A 149 -0.41 -13.54 8.40
N SER A 150 0.20 -13.06 9.45
CA SER A 150 -0.42 -12.19 10.45
C SER A 150 0.45 -10.96 10.66
N PRO A 151 -0.11 -9.82 11.11
CA PRO A 151 0.65 -8.63 11.43
C PRO A 151 1.78 -8.92 12.41
N TYR A 152 2.94 -8.34 12.17
CA TYR A 152 4.08 -8.36 13.08
C TYR A 152 3.89 -7.30 14.16
N THR A 153 4.49 -7.55 15.32
CA THR A 153 4.43 -6.62 16.46
C THR A 153 5.08 -5.27 16.11
N ASP A 154 6.18 -5.32 15.37
CA ASP A 154 6.99 -4.19 14.93
C ASP A 154 7.92 -4.60 13.77
N ARG A 155 8.63 -3.61 13.21
CA ARG A 155 9.58 -3.83 12.11
C ARG A 155 10.73 -4.77 12.49
N GLU A 156 11.17 -4.73 13.73
CA GLU A 156 12.26 -5.56 14.26
C GLU A 156 11.86 -7.03 14.26
N ALA A 157 10.62 -7.34 14.63
CA ALA A 157 10.07 -8.70 14.55
C ALA A 157 9.99 -9.22 13.11
N LEU A 158 9.60 -8.37 12.15
CA LEU A 158 9.61 -8.74 10.73
C LEU A 158 11.04 -8.99 10.22
N ILE A 159 11.99 -8.12 10.55
CA ILE A 159 13.40 -8.30 10.18
C ILE A 159 13.94 -9.62 10.76
N ALA A 160 13.68 -9.88 12.04
CA ALA A 160 14.11 -11.12 12.70
C ALA A 160 13.50 -12.37 12.03
N ALA A 161 12.25 -12.32 11.59
CA ALA A 161 11.62 -13.40 10.86
C ALA A 161 12.30 -13.66 9.50
N VAL A 162 12.64 -12.61 8.76
CA VAL A 162 13.39 -12.72 7.49
C VAL A 162 14.79 -13.33 7.73
N GLU A 163 15.53 -12.84 8.72
CA GLU A 163 16.86 -13.35 9.08
C GLU A 163 16.81 -14.84 9.43
N ALA A 164 15.86 -15.24 10.27
CA ALA A 164 15.67 -16.63 10.67
C ALA A 164 15.31 -17.52 9.47
N ALA A 165 14.45 -17.07 8.58
CA ALA A 165 14.07 -17.83 7.40
C ALA A 165 15.25 -18.00 6.43
N LEU A 166 16.01 -16.93 6.16
CA LEU A 166 17.18 -16.98 5.29
C LEU A 166 18.31 -17.85 5.88
N ALA A 167 18.50 -17.85 7.20
CA ALA A 167 19.46 -18.72 7.88
C ALA A 167 19.03 -20.20 7.76
N SER A 168 17.75 -20.49 7.96
CA SER A 168 17.21 -21.85 7.87
C SER A 168 17.25 -22.43 6.45
N ALA A 169 17.06 -21.59 5.44
CA ALA A 169 17.07 -22.00 4.04
C ALA A 169 18.46 -22.50 3.55
N ALA A 170 19.52 -22.19 4.29
CA ALA A 170 20.91 -22.60 3.99
C ALA A 170 21.30 -22.38 2.52
N LEU A 171 20.95 -21.23 1.96
CA LEU A 171 21.22 -20.88 0.58
C LEU A 171 22.72 -20.99 0.27
N GLN A 172 23.07 -21.84 -0.71
CA GLN A 172 24.46 -22.18 -1.05
C GLN A 172 25.16 -21.10 -1.88
N ARG A 173 24.47 -20.00 -2.21
CA ARG A 173 24.97 -18.94 -3.09
C ARG A 173 24.61 -17.57 -2.54
N ASP A 174 25.31 -16.56 -3.05
CA ASP A 174 24.97 -15.18 -2.78
C ASP A 174 23.58 -14.86 -3.32
N LEU A 175 22.80 -14.17 -2.50
CA LEU A 175 21.45 -13.76 -2.81
C LEU A 175 21.49 -12.49 -3.67
N ARG A 176 20.86 -12.55 -4.83
CA ARG A 176 20.71 -11.42 -5.75
C ARG A 176 19.29 -10.91 -5.74
N VAL A 177 19.15 -9.62 -5.50
CA VAL A 177 17.84 -8.94 -5.47
C VAL A 177 17.85 -7.78 -6.44
N MET A 178 16.82 -7.68 -7.28
CA MET A 178 16.59 -6.52 -8.12
C MET A 178 15.36 -5.76 -7.61
N ILE A 179 15.51 -4.45 -7.47
CA ILE A 179 14.38 -3.52 -7.25
C ILE A 179 14.26 -2.66 -8.51
N MET A 180 13.06 -2.63 -9.09
CA MET A 180 12.69 -1.71 -10.15
C MET A 180 11.79 -0.62 -9.58
N GLY A 181 12.12 0.67 -9.83
CA GLY A 181 11.50 1.83 -9.18
C GLY A 181 12.16 2.14 -7.82
N ALA A 182 13.48 1.96 -7.74
CA ALA A 182 14.26 2.02 -6.50
C ALA A 182 14.32 3.41 -5.83
N LEU A 183 14.04 4.50 -6.57
CA LEU A 183 14.07 5.88 -6.07
C LEU A 183 12.72 6.34 -5.50
N GLY A 184 11.62 5.61 -5.79
CA GLY A 184 10.29 5.90 -5.28
C GLY A 184 10.13 5.56 -3.79
N ARG A 185 8.98 5.92 -3.21
CA ARG A 185 8.67 5.60 -1.80
C ARG A 185 8.75 4.09 -1.52
N CYS A 186 8.15 3.26 -2.38
CA CYS A 186 8.20 1.80 -2.25
C CYS A 186 9.62 1.28 -2.38
N GLY A 187 10.36 1.74 -3.41
CA GLY A 187 11.75 1.35 -3.62
C GLY A 187 12.66 1.72 -2.45
N THR A 188 12.45 2.90 -1.83
CA THR A 188 13.17 3.32 -0.62
C THR A 188 12.89 2.36 0.54
N GLY A 189 11.63 2.03 0.81
CA GLY A 189 11.27 1.07 1.86
C GLY A 189 11.88 -0.32 1.62
N ALA A 190 11.86 -0.79 0.36
CA ALA A 190 12.47 -2.07 0.00
C ALA A 190 14.00 -2.06 0.23
N ARG A 191 14.68 -0.98 -0.16
CA ARG A 191 16.12 -0.82 0.07
C ARG A 191 16.46 -0.77 1.56
N ASP A 192 15.64 -0.09 2.37
CA ASP A 192 15.87 0.03 3.80
C ASP A 192 15.70 -1.31 4.52
N LEU A 193 14.74 -2.15 4.10
CA LEU A 193 14.67 -3.52 4.59
C LEU A 193 15.96 -4.28 4.25
N LEU A 194 16.35 -4.30 2.98
CA LEU A 194 17.56 -5.04 2.55
C LEU A 194 18.82 -4.56 3.28
N GLY A 195 18.94 -3.24 3.51
CA GLY A 195 20.05 -2.63 4.25
C GLY A 195 20.05 -2.92 5.75
N SER A 196 18.91 -3.36 6.33
CA SER A 196 18.81 -3.70 7.75
C SER A 196 19.20 -5.16 8.05
N LEU A 197 19.40 -5.98 7.02
CA LEU A 197 19.76 -7.38 7.19
C LEU A 197 21.28 -7.55 7.43
N SER A 198 21.64 -8.52 8.27
CA SER A 198 23.03 -8.87 8.55
C SER A 198 23.70 -9.60 7.39
N ARG A 199 22.91 -10.32 6.58
CA ARG A 199 23.38 -11.04 5.40
C ARG A 199 23.70 -10.09 4.26
N ALA A 200 24.85 -10.26 3.64
CA ALA A 200 25.19 -9.56 2.40
C ALA A 200 24.24 -9.98 1.25
N ILE A 201 23.72 -8.99 0.55
CA ILE A 201 22.82 -9.14 -0.62
C ILE A 201 23.44 -8.36 -1.78
N GLU A 202 23.56 -9.01 -2.94
CA GLU A 202 23.90 -8.34 -4.19
C GLU A 202 22.65 -7.62 -4.70
N LEU A 203 22.60 -6.30 -4.53
CA LEU A 203 21.46 -5.47 -4.84
C LEU A 203 21.64 -4.74 -6.17
N SER A 204 20.71 -4.95 -7.11
CA SER A 204 20.51 -4.13 -8.31
C SER A 204 19.34 -3.18 -8.06
N ALA A 205 19.63 -1.97 -7.61
CA ALA A 205 18.62 -0.92 -7.38
C ALA A 205 18.47 -0.09 -8.65
N TRP A 206 17.42 -0.35 -9.43
CA TRP A 206 17.18 0.27 -10.73
C TRP A 206 15.99 1.20 -10.73
N ASP A 207 16.18 2.27 -11.48
CA ASP A 207 15.10 3.18 -11.89
C ASP A 207 15.20 3.43 -13.40
N LEU A 208 14.50 4.43 -13.92
CA LEU A 208 14.45 4.72 -15.36
C LEU A 208 15.85 4.91 -15.99
N PRO A 209 16.84 5.58 -15.35
CA PRO A 209 18.18 5.71 -15.91
C PRO A 209 18.88 4.38 -16.14
N GLU A 210 18.89 3.48 -15.14
CA GLU A 210 19.53 2.17 -15.23
C GLU A 210 18.83 1.28 -16.25
N PHE A 211 17.48 1.29 -16.24
CA PHE A 211 16.66 0.56 -17.18
C PHE A 211 16.96 1.00 -18.63
N SER A 212 17.06 2.31 -18.87
CA SER A 212 17.31 2.88 -20.20
C SER A 212 18.74 2.65 -20.68
N ALA A 213 19.71 2.55 -19.75
CA ALA A 213 21.13 2.33 -20.08
C ALA A 213 21.45 0.86 -20.36
N ALA A 214 20.67 -0.08 -19.85
CA ALA A 214 20.92 -1.51 -20.01
C ALA A 214 20.64 -1.95 -21.46
N GLN A 215 21.51 -2.83 -22.02
CA GLN A 215 21.31 -3.38 -23.36
C GLN A 215 20.08 -4.32 -23.44
N LYS A 216 19.82 -5.06 -22.37
CA LYS A 216 18.74 -6.04 -22.24
C LYS A 216 18.11 -5.97 -20.85
N PRO A 217 17.45 -4.85 -20.51
CA PRO A 217 17.00 -4.60 -19.15
C PRO A 217 16.05 -5.68 -18.61
N ILE A 218 15.22 -6.23 -19.47
CA ILE A 218 14.25 -7.27 -19.09
C ILE A 218 14.95 -8.60 -18.79
N GLU A 219 16.00 -8.96 -19.56
CA GLU A 219 16.77 -10.20 -19.35
C GLU A 219 17.56 -10.18 -18.05
N GLU A 220 17.93 -9.01 -17.53
CA GLU A 220 18.61 -8.88 -16.24
C GLU A 220 17.75 -9.35 -15.07
N ILE A 221 16.41 -9.23 -15.17
CA ILE A 221 15.49 -9.64 -14.11
C ILE A 221 15.67 -11.12 -13.75
N ILE A 222 15.74 -12.01 -14.73
CA ILE A 222 15.89 -13.45 -14.50
C ILE A 222 17.27 -13.87 -13.99
N GLY A 223 18.23 -12.95 -13.95
CA GLY A 223 19.55 -13.10 -13.33
C GLY A 223 19.56 -12.99 -11.80
N HIS A 224 18.44 -12.61 -11.19
CA HIS A 224 18.26 -12.39 -9.74
C HIS A 224 17.42 -13.51 -9.10
N ASP A 225 17.53 -13.69 -7.79
CA ASP A 225 16.71 -14.65 -7.03
C ASP A 225 15.32 -14.07 -6.72
N LEU A 226 15.29 -12.76 -6.46
CA LEU A 226 14.11 -11.96 -6.15
C LEU A 226 14.04 -10.73 -7.04
N PHE A 227 12.89 -10.50 -7.65
CA PHE A 227 12.55 -9.25 -8.32
C PHE A 227 11.45 -8.53 -7.53
N ILE A 228 11.68 -7.26 -7.21
CA ILE A 228 10.74 -6.40 -6.49
C ILE A 228 10.29 -5.29 -7.43
N ASN A 229 9.00 -5.30 -7.79
CA ASN A 229 8.41 -4.28 -8.63
C ASN A 229 7.80 -3.16 -7.77
N CYS A 230 8.41 -1.98 -7.85
CA CYS A 230 7.95 -0.75 -7.20
C CYS A 230 7.61 0.35 -8.23
N VAL A 231 7.43 -0.02 -9.50
CA VAL A 231 7.20 0.96 -10.57
C VAL A 231 5.75 1.43 -10.54
N TYR A 232 5.55 2.73 -10.48
CA TYR A 232 4.26 3.35 -10.75
C TYR A 232 4.23 3.79 -12.22
N LEU A 233 3.42 3.12 -13.02
CA LEU A 233 3.25 3.44 -14.44
C LEU A 233 2.25 4.60 -14.59
N ARG A 234 2.64 5.61 -15.37
CA ARG A 234 1.75 6.71 -15.81
C ARG A 234 1.24 6.50 -17.23
N GLU A 235 1.94 5.68 -17.98
CA GLU A 235 1.63 5.32 -19.38
C GLU A 235 1.89 3.83 -19.57
N PRO A 236 1.15 3.18 -20.48
CA PRO A 236 1.39 1.78 -20.83
C PRO A 236 2.82 1.55 -21.32
N ILE A 237 3.45 0.48 -20.84
CA ILE A 237 4.75 0.01 -21.33
C ILE A 237 4.66 -1.42 -21.86
N ALA A 238 5.66 -1.84 -22.62
CA ALA A 238 5.81 -3.24 -22.97
C ALA A 238 5.96 -4.10 -21.70
N PRO A 239 5.42 -5.32 -21.66
CA PRO A 239 5.56 -6.21 -20.51
C PRO A 239 7.03 -6.39 -20.12
N MET A 240 7.32 -6.24 -18.81
CA MET A 240 8.64 -6.52 -18.26
C MET A 240 8.84 -8.02 -18.04
N ILE A 241 7.77 -8.73 -17.63
CA ILE A 241 7.81 -10.18 -17.38
C ILE A 241 6.62 -10.83 -18.06
N ASP A 242 6.92 -11.74 -18.96
CA ASP A 242 5.97 -12.62 -19.64
C ASP A 242 6.44 -14.08 -19.61
N GLU A 243 5.61 -14.99 -20.11
CA GLU A 243 5.92 -16.44 -20.17
C GLU A 243 7.17 -16.73 -21.02
N SER A 244 7.45 -15.93 -22.06
CA SER A 244 8.61 -16.13 -22.93
C SER A 244 9.92 -15.79 -22.21
N LEU A 245 9.91 -14.82 -21.31
CA LEU A 245 11.03 -14.51 -20.43
C LEU A 245 11.24 -15.63 -19.41
N LEU A 246 10.16 -16.05 -18.74
CA LEU A 246 10.24 -17.12 -17.72
C LEU A 246 10.64 -18.47 -18.30
N ALA A 247 10.36 -18.76 -19.58
CA ALA A 247 10.84 -19.97 -20.26
C ALA A 247 12.37 -20.07 -20.28
N ARG A 248 13.07 -18.93 -20.20
CA ARG A 248 14.55 -18.85 -20.15
C ARG A 248 15.08 -18.71 -18.72
N ASN A 249 14.20 -18.73 -17.73
CA ASN A 249 14.58 -18.52 -16.34
C ASN A 249 15.36 -19.69 -15.77
N THR A 250 16.49 -19.38 -15.14
CA THR A 250 17.33 -20.35 -14.43
C THR A 250 17.55 -19.97 -12.96
N ARG A 251 17.23 -18.74 -12.58
CA ARG A 251 17.58 -18.24 -11.25
C ARG A 251 16.39 -17.65 -10.48
N LEU A 252 15.55 -16.83 -11.11
CA LEU A 252 14.44 -16.15 -10.46
C LEU A 252 13.52 -17.14 -9.76
N SER A 253 13.23 -16.92 -8.50
CA SER A 253 12.36 -17.75 -7.67
C SER A 253 11.09 -17.03 -7.27
N VAL A 254 11.21 -15.72 -7.01
CA VAL A 254 10.11 -14.92 -6.47
C VAL A 254 10.04 -13.56 -7.16
N ILE A 255 8.83 -13.14 -7.43
CA ILE A 255 8.45 -11.80 -7.82
C ILE A 255 7.62 -11.21 -6.68
N SER A 256 8.08 -10.10 -6.09
CA SER A 256 7.28 -9.28 -5.19
C SER A 256 6.74 -8.09 -5.97
N ASP A 257 5.48 -8.17 -6.38
CA ASP A 257 4.82 -7.09 -7.12
C ASP A 257 4.12 -6.14 -6.13
N VAL A 258 4.87 -5.14 -5.67
CA VAL A 258 4.38 -4.14 -4.69
C VAL A 258 3.38 -3.18 -5.32
N SER A 259 3.49 -2.95 -6.62
CA SER A 259 2.61 -2.05 -7.39
C SER A 259 1.42 -2.77 -8.01
N CYS A 260 1.12 -3.97 -7.56
CA CYS A 260 0.22 -4.95 -8.16
C CYS A 260 -1.09 -4.36 -8.69
N ASP A 261 -1.33 -4.60 -9.99
CA ASP A 261 -2.62 -4.36 -10.65
C ASP A 261 -2.85 -5.44 -11.71
N PRO A 262 -3.10 -6.69 -11.31
CA PRO A 262 -3.11 -7.85 -12.22
C PRO A 262 -4.21 -7.80 -13.28
N THR A 263 -5.26 -7.02 -13.04
CA THR A 263 -6.41 -6.89 -13.95
C THR A 263 -6.24 -5.76 -14.96
N SER A 264 -5.27 -4.88 -14.75
CA SER A 264 -4.97 -3.80 -15.68
C SER A 264 -4.39 -4.32 -17.00
N ALA A 265 -4.87 -3.77 -18.11
CA ALA A 265 -4.27 -4.01 -19.44
C ALA A 265 -2.80 -3.53 -19.49
N ASP A 266 -2.42 -2.63 -18.59
CA ASP A 266 -1.09 -2.01 -18.52
C ASP A 266 -0.18 -2.70 -17.49
N ASN A 267 -0.63 -3.81 -16.87
CA ASN A 267 0.20 -4.59 -15.95
C ASN A 267 1.51 -5.04 -16.64
N PRO A 268 2.69 -4.63 -16.13
CA PRO A 268 3.96 -5.00 -16.74
C PRO A 268 4.38 -6.45 -16.41
N ILE A 269 3.71 -7.13 -15.46
CA ILE A 269 4.03 -8.49 -15.02
C ILE A 269 2.86 -9.41 -15.40
N ARG A 270 2.92 -9.96 -16.62
CA ARG A 270 1.80 -10.69 -17.25
C ARG A 270 1.77 -12.19 -16.95
N VAL A 271 2.41 -12.63 -15.89
CA VAL A 271 2.54 -14.06 -15.53
C VAL A 271 1.61 -14.50 -14.41
N TYR A 272 0.77 -13.60 -13.93
CA TYR A 272 -0.27 -13.88 -12.94
C TYR A 272 -1.52 -13.03 -13.25
N ASP A 273 -2.68 -13.33 -12.65
CA ASP A 273 -3.99 -12.76 -13.02
C ASP A 273 -4.89 -12.39 -11.84
N ARG A 274 -4.39 -12.50 -10.62
CA ARG A 274 -5.15 -12.14 -9.42
C ARG A 274 -4.25 -11.60 -8.32
N ILE A 275 -4.78 -10.71 -7.51
CA ILE A 275 -4.14 -10.31 -6.25
C ILE A 275 -4.02 -11.53 -5.33
N THR A 276 -3.00 -11.52 -4.49
CA THR A 276 -2.83 -12.49 -3.40
C THR A 276 -3.31 -11.91 -2.07
N SER A 277 -3.45 -12.72 -1.05
CA SER A 277 -3.95 -12.30 0.26
C SER A 277 -3.00 -12.70 1.38
N LEU A 278 -3.30 -12.30 2.62
CA LEU A 278 -2.52 -12.74 3.79
C LEU A 278 -2.69 -14.25 4.05
N GLU A 279 -3.82 -14.83 3.65
CA GLU A 279 -4.09 -16.27 3.77
C GLU A 279 -3.38 -17.07 2.68
N GLN A 280 -3.24 -16.49 1.48
CA GLN A 280 -2.57 -17.08 0.34
C GLN A 280 -1.58 -16.06 -0.26
N PRO A 281 -0.42 -15.87 0.37
CA PRO A 281 0.50 -14.78 0.03
C PRO A 281 1.16 -14.92 -1.35
N PHE A 282 1.23 -16.12 -1.88
CA PHE A 282 1.88 -16.39 -3.15
C PHE A 282 0.99 -17.18 -4.09
N VAL A 283 1.18 -16.92 -5.37
CA VAL A 283 0.62 -17.70 -6.48
C VAL A 283 1.77 -18.12 -7.40
N ARG A 284 1.67 -19.33 -7.95
CA ARG A 284 2.62 -19.78 -8.97
C ARG A 284 2.38 -18.99 -10.26
N ALA A 285 3.45 -18.43 -10.82
CA ALA A 285 3.42 -17.78 -12.12
C ALA A 285 3.02 -18.76 -13.23
N ARG A 286 2.32 -18.27 -14.23
CA ARG A 286 2.17 -18.98 -15.51
C ARG A 286 3.55 -19.00 -16.16
N ASP A 287 4.13 -20.19 -16.24
CA ASP A 287 5.49 -20.35 -16.71
C ASP A 287 5.57 -21.35 -17.87
N GLY A 288 6.55 -21.16 -18.72
CA GLY A 288 7.04 -22.17 -19.66
C GLY A 288 8.41 -22.71 -19.27
N GLY A 289 8.92 -22.35 -18.06
CA GLY A 289 10.28 -22.62 -17.63
C GLY A 289 10.45 -23.90 -16.80
N ALA A 290 11.70 -24.35 -16.70
CA ALA A 290 12.07 -25.51 -15.89
C ALA A 290 12.05 -25.21 -14.38
N LYS A 291 12.12 -23.93 -13.99
CA LYS A 291 12.14 -23.49 -12.59
C LYS A 291 10.86 -22.72 -12.28
N PRO A 292 10.07 -23.17 -11.27
CA PRO A 292 8.89 -22.43 -10.87
C PRO A 292 9.23 -21.05 -10.29
N VAL A 293 8.37 -20.09 -10.57
CA VAL A 293 8.43 -18.72 -10.04
C VAL A 293 7.13 -18.47 -9.28
N TYR A 294 7.24 -17.83 -8.13
CA TYR A 294 6.10 -17.49 -7.28
C TYR A 294 5.94 -15.98 -7.19
N VAL A 295 4.71 -15.51 -7.29
CA VAL A 295 4.37 -14.08 -7.26
C VAL A 295 3.64 -13.77 -5.98
N GLN A 296 4.13 -12.77 -5.25
CA GLN A 296 3.41 -12.07 -4.20
C GLN A 296 2.86 -10.78 -4.80
N ALA A 297 1.56 -10.55 -4.62
CA ALA A 297 0.84 -9.39 -5.13
C ALA A 297 -0.29 -9.01 -4.17
N ILE A 298 0.07 -8.73 -2.90
CA ILE A 298 -0.87 -8.33 -1.86
C ILE A 298 -1.10 -6.82 -1.95
N ASP A 299 -2.34 -6.40 -2.15
CA ASP A 299 -2.72 -4.99 -2.24
C ASP A 299 -2.53 -4.21 -0.91
N HIS A 300 -2.58 -4.92 0.21
CA HIS A 300 -2.55 -4.31 1.55
C HIS A 300 -1.28 -4.64 2.34
N LEU A 301 -0.12 -4.65 1.71
CA LEU A 301 1.18 -4.97 2.34
C LEU A 301 1.43 -4.27 3.69
N PRO A 302 1.13 -2.95 3.85
CA PRO A 302 1.34 -2.25 5.12
C PRO A 302 0.54 -2.80 6.31
N THR A 303 -0.46 -3.64 6.06
CA THR A 303 -1.23 -4.33 7.12
C THR A 303 -0.34 -5.25 7.98
N LEU A 304 0.79 -5.69 7.46
CA LEU A 304 1.75 -6.50 8.25
C LEU A 304 2.59 -5.69 9.24
N LEU A 305 2.67 -4.35 9.07
CA LEU A 305 3.27 -3.40 10.00
C LEU A 305 2.31 -2.23 10.26
N PRO A 306 1.13 -2.49 10.85
CA PRO A 306 0.04 -1.53 10.87
C PRO A 306 0.32 -0.31 11.76
N ARG A 307 1.16 -0.45 12.80
CA ARG A 307 1.52 0.65 13.70
C ARG A 307 2.44 1.63 13.01
N GLU A 308 3.53 1.16 12.44
CA GLU A 308 4.53 1.97 11.73
C GLU A 308 3.91 2.65 10.51
N ALA A 309 3.13 1.89 9.74
CA ALA A 309 2.44 2.43 8.57
C ALA A 309 1.43 3.53 8.97
N SER A 310 0.71 3.37 10.08
CA SER A 310 -0.20 4.38 10.59
C SER A 310 0.53 5.60 11.13
N GLN A 311 1.64 5.42 11.84
CA GLN A 311 2.44 6.52 12.39
C GLN A 311 3.02 7.41 11.29
N GLU A 312 3.62 6.81 10.25
CA GLU A 312 4.16 7.57 9.13
C GLU A 312 3.05 8.32 8.38
N TYR A 313 1.95 7.61 8.08
CA TYR A 313 0.82 8.20 7.37
C TYR A 313 0.21 9.37 8.14
N ALA A 314 -0.06 9.18 9.43
CA ALA A 314 -0.62 10.20 10.30
C ALA A 314 0.31 11.40 10.44
N ALA A 315 1.61 11.19 10.64
CA ALA A 315 2.60 12.27 10.74
C ALA A 315 2.67 13.10 9.45
N ALA A 316 2.58 12.47 8.28
CA ALA A 316 2.57 13.17 7.00
C ALA A 316 1.26 13.97 6.76
N LEU A 317 0.12 13.40 7.13
CA LEU A 317 -1.19 14.02 6.97
C LEU A 317 -1.44 15.16 7.97
N PHE A 318 -0.95 15.00 9.19
CA PHE A 318 -1.33 15.82 10.34
C PHE A 318 -1.15 17.34 10.16
N PRO A 319 -0.04 17.88 9.60
CA PRO A 319 0.11 19.31 9.39
C PRO A 319 -1.04 19.92 8.56
N TYR A 320 -1.42 19.23 7.49
CA TYR A 320 -2.50 19.65 6.60
C TYR A 320 -3.87 19.53 7.28
N LEU A 321 -4.11 18.43 7.99
CA LEU A 321 -5.35 18.20 8.70
C LEU A 321 -5.54 19.23 9.83
N LYS A 322 -4.50 19.55 10.57
CA LYS A 322 -4.54 20.58 11.60
C LYS A 322 -4.87 21.94 11.01
N ASP A 323 -4.27 22.28 9.87
CA ASP A 323 -4.57 23.52 9.14
C ASP A 323 -6.07 23.55 8.74
N PHE A 324 -6.60 22.48 8.17
CA PHE A 324 -8.00 22.36 7.80
C PHE A 324 -8.97 22.56 8.99
N LEU A 325 -8.67 21.92 10.12
CA LEU A 325 -9.56 21.93 11.28
C LEU A 325 -9.47 23.17 12.16
N VAL A 326 -8.32 23.86 12.16
CA VAL A 326 -8.03 24.93 13.12
C VAL A 326 -7.94 26.31 12.46
N ALA A 327 -7.39 26.42 11.25
CA ALA A 327 -7.14 27.72 10.62
C ALA A 327 -8.40 28.39 10.02
N GLY A 328 -9.47 27.64 9.82
CA GLY A 328 -10.76 28.16 9.31
C GLY A 328 -10.76 28.59 7.84
N THR A 329 -9.61 28.59 7.17
CA THR A 329 -9.49 28.87 5.72
C THR A 329 -8.69 27.75 5.07
N PRO A 330 -9.28 26.97 4.15
CA PRO A 330 -8.59 25.88 3.49
C PRO A 330 -7.37 26.36 2.70
N SER A 331 -6.24 25.68 2.85
CA SER A 331 -5.03 25.89 2.03
C SER A 331 -5.27 25.48 0.56
N SER A 332 -4.32 25.80 -0.33
CA SER A 332 -4.32 25.38 -1.73
C SER A 332 -4.51 23.87 -1.89
N THR A 333 -3.88 23.08 -1.04
CA THR A 333 -3.98 21.62 -0.97
C THR A 333 -5.43 21.15 -0.82
N TRP A 334 -6.16 21.69 0.16
CA TRP A 334 -7.56 21.32 0.38
C TRP A 334 -8.50 21.88 -0.70
N THR A 335 -8.23 23.10 -1.18
CA THR A 335 -8.99 23.68 -2.31
C THR A 335 -8.85 22.83 -3.57
N ASN A 336 -7.67 22.31 -3.85
CA ASN A 336 -7.44 21.43 -5.00
C ASN A 336 -8.11 20.06 -4.81
N ALA A 337 -8.03 19.48 -3.61
CA ALA A 337 -8.72 18.22 -3.32
C ALA A 337 -10.26 18.36 -3.47
N ARG A 338 -10.83 19.50 -3.06
CA ARG A 338 -12.25 19.80 -3.28
C ARG A 338 -12.61 19.87 -4.76
N LYS A 339 -11.77 20.51 -5.58
CA LYS A 339 -11.98 20.57 -7.03
C LYS A 339 -11.99 19.17 -7.67
N CYS A 340 -11.20 18.21 -7.17
CA CYS A 340 -11.25 16.84 -7.66
C CYS A 340 -12.64 16.22 -7.41
N PHE A 341 -13.25 16.49 -6.25
CA PHE A 341 -14.60 16.04 -5.97
C PHE A 341 -15.65 16.71 -6.88
N GLU A 342 -15.57 18.03 -7.06
CA GLU A 342 -16.47 18.80 -7.93
C GLU A 342 -16.40 18.28 -9.37
N LEU A 343 -15.21 18.09 -9.92
CA LEU A 343 -15.01 17.52 -11.25
C LEU A 343 -15.56 16.09 -11.37
N ALA A 344 -15.36 15.26 -10.36
CA ALA A 344 -15.91 13.91 -10.36
C ALA A 344 -17.45 13.91 -10.38
N LEU A 345 -18.09 14.84 -9.68
CA LEU A 345 -19.55 15.01 -9.76
C LEU A 345 -20.00 15.45 -11.16
N GLU A 346 -19.28 16.40 -11.80
CA GLU A 346 -19.55 16.86 -13.16
C GLU A 346 -19.44 15.73 -14.19
N GLU A 347 -18.35 14.95 -14.14
CA GLU A 347 -18.09 13.81 -15.02
C GLU A 347 -19.19 12.75 -14.96
N HIS A 348 -19.80 12.58 -13.78
CA HIS A 348 -20.91 11.64 -13.57
C HIS A 348 -22.31 12.28 -13.74
N GLY A 349 -22.39 13.57 -14.12
CA GLY A 349 -23.69 14.26 -14.31
C GLY A 349 -24.50 14.45 -13.02
N LEU A 350 -23.82 14.57 -11.89
CA LEU A 350 -24.40 14.68 -10.54
C LEU A 350 -24.44 16.11 -10.00
N VAL A 351 -24.05 17.09 -10.79
CA VAL A 351 -24.15 18.53 -10.48
C VAL A 351 -25.52 19.03 -10.93
N ASN A 352 -26.25 19.76 -10.06
CA ASN A 352 -27.51 20.44 -10.39
C ASN A 352 -27.26 21.77 -11.09
#